data_48213524ebc6e001087f140773e91380
#
_entry.id   48213524ebc6e001087f140773e91380
#
_cell.length_a   1.000
_cell.length_b   1.000
_cell.length_c   1.000
_cell.angle_alpha   90.00
_cell.angle_beta   90.00
_cell.angle_gamma   90.00
#
_symmetry.space_group_name_H-M   'P 1'
#
loop_
_entity.id
_entity.type
_entity.pdbx_description
1 polymer ?
#
loop_
_entity_poly.entity_id
_entity_poly.type
_entity_poly.pdbx_seq_one_letter_code
_entity_poly.pdbx_strand_id
1 'polypeptide(L)'
;MVPNPAYRWCSYCKVGGLMFEDLITSKSRIKLLNVFLSNPSEIYHVRELVRRTNDEINAVRRELLLLEKKGILFREPRANRVYYCLSKNYPFYNDLLIVGAKTIGLGADILKNRAKLGKIKYAMFSGKFVKRANRTSEDVDLLIVGTVVLPELALLIRNEERRLSTEINYTAMTEEEFEFRKKKNDPFIYQVLSSSRLMLIGDEESLIA
;
A
#
# COMPACT_ATOMS: atom_id res chain seq x y z
N MET A 1 -13.25 -36.71 -9.84
CA MET A 1 -12.44 -35.63 -9.25
C MET A 1 -13.17 -34.34 -9.55
N VAL A 2 -13.94 -33.81 -8.57
CA VAL A 2 -14.83 -32.67 -8.76
C VAL A 2 -14.03 -31.40 -8.51
N PRO A 3 -14.00 -30.39 -9.40
CA PRO A 3 -13.31 -29.14 -9.15
C PRO A 3 -14.07 -28.35 -8.10
N ASN A 4 -13.33 -27.89 -7.08
CA ASN A 4 -13.82 -27.10 -5.95
C ASN A 4 -14.43 -25.76 -6.45
N PRO A 5 -15.71 -25.45 -6.16
CA PRO A 5 -16.39 -24.26 -6.69
C PRO A 5 -16.16 -22.98 -5.86
N ALA A 6 -15.10 -22.88 -5.08
CA ALA A 6 -15.03 -21.92 -3.97
C ALA A 6 -14.54 -20.51 -4.30
N TYR A 7 -14.12 -20.15 -5.51
CA TYR A 7 -13.75 -18.76 -5.83
C TYR A 7 -14.20 -18.31 -7.22
N ARG A 8 -15.51 -18.37 -7.44
CA ARG A 8 -16.11 -17.62 -8.53
C ARG A 8 -16.15 -16.15 -8.10
N TRP A 9 -15.11 -15.40 -8.44
CA TRP A 9 -15.09 -13.95 -8.28
C TRP A 9 -16.35 -13.39 -8.93
N CYS A 10 -17.21 -12.79 -8.09
CA CYS A 10 -18.45 -12.19 -8.55
C CYS A 10 -18.12 -11.18 -9.66
N SER A 11 -18.61 -11.43 -10.87
CA SER A 11 -18.48 -10.54 -12.04
C SER A 11 -19.13 -9.17 -11.83
N TYR A 12 -19.74 -8.93 -10.68
CA TYR A 12 -20.33 -7.66 -10.25
C TYR A 12 -19.40 -6.76 -9.42
N CYS A 13 -18.25 -7.23 -8.97
CA CYS A 13 -17.23 -6.35 -8.43
C CYS A 13 -16.61 -5.55 -9.58
N LYS A 14 -17.27 -4.45 -9.98
CA LYS A 14 -16.53 -3.32 -10.53
C LYS A 14 -15.49 -2.97 -9.47
N VAL A 15 -14.24 -3.32 -9.73
CA VAL A 15 -13.09 -2.92 -8.90
C VAL A 15 -12.85 -1.43 -9.13
N GLY A 16 -13.80 -0.62 -8.70
CA GLY A 16 -13.52 0.71 -8.22
C GLY A 16 -12.90 0.45 -6.85
N GLY A 17 -11.63 0.81 -6.68
CA GLY A 17 -10.90 0.49 -5.47
C GLY A 17 -11.74 0.77 -4.24
N LEU A 18 -11.77 -0.18 -3.29
CA LEU A 18 -12.38 0.02 -1.98
C LEU A 18 -11.74 1.28 -1.41
N MET A 19 -12.46 2.38 -1.50
CA MET A 19 -12.03 3.62 -0.85
C MET A 19 -12.46 3.53 0.61
N PHE A 20 -11.68 4.09 1.52
CA PHE A 20 -12.11 4.26 2.92
C PHE A 20 -13.51 4.91 3.02
N GLU A 21 -13.92 5.62 1.98
CA GLU A 21 -15.23 6.26 1.84
C GLU A 21 -16.40 5.27 1.91
N ASP A 22 -16.18 4.01 1.50
CA ASP A 22 -17.21 2.96 1.56
C ASP A 22 -17.43 2.42 2.99
N LEU A 23 -16.44 2.59 3.86
CA LEU A 23 -16.45 2.03 5.23
C LEU A 23 -16.53 3.12 6.31
N ILE A 24 -16.07 4.33 6.03
CA ILE A 24 -15.93 5.41 7.00
C ILE A 24 -16.74 6.62 6.56
N THR A 25 -17.70 7.02 7.36
CA THR A 25 -18.60 8.14 7.07
C THR A 25 -17.96 9.53 7.29
N SER A 26 -16.93 9.62 8.16
CA SER A 26 -16.29 10.89 8.47
C SER A 26 -15.23 11.23 7.42
N LYS A 27 -15.48 12.23 6.58
CA LYS A 27 -14.54 12.73 5.57
C LYS A 27 -13.21 13.19 6.18
N SER A 28 -13.24 13.89 7.31
CA SER A 28 -12.02 14.32 8.02
C SER A 28 -11.19 13.14 8.50
N ARG A 29 -11.82 12.06 8.98
CA ARG A 29 -11.14 10.84 9.39
C ARG A 29 -10.46 10.15 8.22
N ILE A 30 -11.16 10.04 7.08
CA ILE A 30 -10.59 9.48 5.85
C ILE A 30 -9.34 10.25 5.42
N LYS A 31 -9.42 11.59 5.37
CA LYS A 31 -8.29 12.44 5.02
C LYS A 31 -7.10 12.27 5.97
N LEU A 32 -7.36 12.21 7.28
CA LEU A 32 -6.32 11.96 8.29
C LEU A 32 -5.69 10.59 8.11
N LEU A 33 -6.47 9.53 7.95
CA LEU A 33 -5.95 8.19 7.70
C LEU A 33 -5.12 8.16 6.41
N ASN A 34 -5.55 8.83 5.35
CA ASN A 34 -4.80 8.94 4.11
C ASN A 34 -3.43 9.62 4.33
N VAL A 35 -3.36 10.68 5.14
CA VAL A 35 -2.09 11.35 5.47
C VAL A 35 -1.15 10.39 6.22
N PHE A 36 -1.65 9.74 7.26
CA PHE A 36 -0.83 8.83 8.08
C PHE A 36 -0.40 7.56 7.32
N LEU A 37 -1.28 6.98 6.50
CA LEU A 37 -0.98 5.76 5.75
C LEU A 37 -0.13 6.01 4.50
N SER A 38 -0.12 7.24 3.98
CA SER A 38 0.83 7.62 2.91
C SER A 38 2.27 7.63 3.40
N ASN A 39 2.50 7.99 4.67
CA ASN A 39 3.83 8.03 5.30
C ASN A 39 3.76 7.48 6.73
N PRO A 40 3.71 6.14 6.89
CA PRO A 40 3.46 5.50 8.19
C PRO A 40 4.51 5.76 9.27
N SER A 41 5.72 6.15 8.86
CA SER A 41 6.84 6.42 9.78
C SER A 41 6.89 7.88 10.24
N GLU A 42 6.07 8.75 9.66
CA GLU A 42 6.10 10.18 9.94
C GLU A 42 5.30 10.56 11.19
N ILE A 43 5.76 11.64 11.83
CA ILE A 43 5.13 12.24 12.99
C ILE A 43 4.62 13.62 12.61
N TYR A 44 3.35 13.89 12.83
CA TYR A 44 2.71 15.13 12.41
C TYR A 44 2.23 15.99 13.56
N HIS A 45 2.48 17.30 13.46
CA HIS A 45 1.88 18.30 14.35
C HIS A 45 0.44 18.63 13.90
N VAL A 46 -0.45 18.94 14.86
CA VAL A 46 -1.89 19.22 14.56
C VAL A 46 -2.07 20.28 13.48
N ARG A 47 -1.33 21.39 13.51
CA ARG A 47 -1.45 22.45 12.49
C ARG A 47 -1.02 21.98 11.09
N GLU A 48 -0.08 21.06 11.01
CA GLU A 48 0.32 20.46 9.74
C GLU A 48 -0.80 19.58 9.17
N LEU A 49 -1.42 18.75 10.02
CA LEU A 49 -2.57 17.93 9.63
C LEU A 49 -3.73 18.78 9.14
N VAL A 50 -4.03 19.91 9.81
CA VAL A 50 -5.04 20.87 9.35
C VAL A 50 -4.73 21.37 7.93
N ARG A 51 -3.48 21.74 7.64
CA ARG A 51 -3.06 22.18 6.30
C ARG A 51 -3.18 21.07 5.26
N ARG A 52 -2.77 19.84 5.61
CA ARG A 52 -2.79 18.70 4.68
C ARG A 52 -4.21 18.22 4.38
N THR A 53 -5.09 18.24 5.36
CA THR A 53 -6.50 17.80 5.18
C THR A 53 -7.40 18.91 4.62
N ASN A 54 -6.96 20.16 4.74
CA ASN A 54 -7.78 21.35 4.45
C ASN A 54 -9.12 21.32 5.19
N ASP A 55 -9.11 20.88 6.44
CA ASP A 55 -10.27 20.77 7.30
C ASP A 55 -10.17 21.78 8.47
N GLU A 56 -11.29 22.06 9.11
CA GLU A 56 -11.38 22.94 10.28
C GLU A 56 -10.66 22.29 11.48
N ILE A 57 -9.91 23.12 12.25
CA ILE A 57 -9.01 22.65 13.32
C ILE A 57 -9.74 21.85 14.41
N ASN A 58 -10.97 22.21 14.76
CA ASN A 58 -11.73 21.50 15.79
C ASN A 58 -12.24 20.14 15.28
N ALA A 59 -12.55 20.03 13.98
CA ALA A 59 -12.88 18.76 13.35
C ALA A 59 -11.66 17.82 13.37
N VAL A 60 -10.48 18.32 12.97
CA VAL A 60 -9.22 17.56 13.02
C VAL A 60 -8.91 17.10 14.44
N ARG A 61 -9.01 17.98 15.44
CA ARG A 61 -8.74 17.62 16.85
C ARG A 61 -9.68 16.53 17.35
N ARG A 62 -10.98 16.60 17.06
CA ARG A 62 -11.96 15.58 17.47
C ARG A 62 -11.61 14.22 16.88
N GLU A 63 -11.26 14.17 15.61
CA GLU A 63 -10.89 12.91 14.94
C GLU A 63 -9.57 12.37 15.46
N LEU A 64 -8.58 13.22 15.72
CA LEU A 64 -7.30 12.79 16.32
C LEU A 64 -7.50 12.17 17.71
N LEU A 65 -8.29 12.81 18.57
CA LEU A 65 -8.62 12.27 19.91
C LEU A 65 -9.38 10.94 19.82
N LEU A 66 -10.27 10.80 18.84
CA LEU A 66 -10.98 9.55 18.62
C LEU A 66 -10.03 8.44 18.18
N LEU A 67 -9.14 8.72 17.21
CA LEU A 67 -8.17 7.75 16.70
C LEU A 67 -7.13 7.36 17.78
N GLU A 68 -6.73 8.32 18.63
CA GLU A 68 -5.89 8.08 19.81
C GLU A 68 -6.61 7.17 20.81
N LYS A 69 -7.86 7.48 21.17
CA LYS A 69 -8.67 6.67 22.11
C LYS A 69 -8.85 5.22 21.62
N LYS A 70 -8.89 5.02 20.29
CA LYS A 70 -8.97 3.69 19.65
C LYS A 70 -7.61 3.00 19.52
N GLY A 71 -6.51 3.66 19.92
CA GLY A 71 -5.17 3.13 19.84
C GLY A 71 -4.55 3.13 18.43
N ILE A 72 -5.25 3.67 17.44
CA ILE A 72 -4.77 3.75 16.04
C ILE A 72 -3.62 4.76 15.93
N LEU A 73 -3.74 5.88 16.64
CA LEU A 73 -2.70 6.89 16.72
C LEU A 73 -2.06 6.91 18.10
N PHE A 74 -0.78 7.17 18.12
CA PHE A 74 -0.02 7.49 19.32
C PHE A 74 0.16 9.01 19.39
N ARG A 75 -0.12 9.57 20.58
CA ARG A 75 0.05 10.98 20.88
C ARG A 75 1.35 11.22 21.61
N GLU A 76 2.17 12.11 21.08
CA GLU A 76 3.46 12.49 21.66
C GLU A 76 3.49 13.98 21.99
N PRO A 77 3.39 14.36 23.28
CA PRO A 77 3.60 15.75 23.70
C PRO A 77 5.10 16.10 23.65
N ARG A 78 5.45 17.20 22.97
CA ARG A 78 6.81 17.76 22.94
C ARG A 78 6.75 19.24 23.24
N ALA A 79 7.24 19.63 24.40
CA ALA A 79 7.13 21.01 24.92
C ALA A 79 5.69 21.53 24.79
N ASN A 80 5.47 22.63 24.08
CA ASN A 80 4.16 23.28 23.92
C ASN A 80 3.38 22.75 22.69
N ARG A 81 3.80 21.61 22.10
CA ARG A 81 3.19 21.05 20.89
C ARG A 81 2.78 19.60 21.09
N VAL A 82 1.76 19.21 20.36
CA VAL A 82 1.29 17.81 20.34
C VAL A 82 1.46 17.27 18.95
N TYR A 83 2.08 16.09 18.88
CA TYR A 83 2.34 15.35 17.68
C TYR A 83 1.57 14.03 17.69
N TYR A 84 1.28 13.52 16.51
CA TYR A 84 0.60 12.25 16.31
C TYR A 84 1.33 11.42 15.27
N CYS A 85 1.42 10.12 15.49
CA CYS A 85 1.90 9.13 14.53
C CYS A 85 1.06 7.86 14.58
N LEU A 86 1.18 6.99 13.58
CA LEU A 86 0.56 5.68 13.63
C LEU A 86 1.15 4.85 14.79
N SER A 87 0.28 4.21 15.55
CA SER A 87 0.67 3.33 16.64
C SER A 87 1.10 1.97 16.11
N LYS A 88 2.41 1.65 16.20
CA LYS A 88 2.95 0.34 15.82
C LYS A 88 2.42 -0.79 16.70
N ASN A 89 1.93 -0.47 17.90
CA ASN A 89 1.36 -1.42 18.85
C ASN A 89 -0.14 -1.66 18.61
N TYR A 90 -0.75 -0.97 17.65
CA TYR A 90 -2.14 -1.21 17.29
C TYR A 90 -2.28 -2.61 16.67
N PRO A 91 -3.19 -3.48 17.18
CA PRO A 91 -3.28 -4.86 16.72
C PRO A 91 -3.44 -5.02 15.21
N PHE A 92 -4.17 -4.09 14.56
CA PHE A 92 -4.41 -4.09 13.11
C PHE A 92 -3.48 -3.13 12.36
N TYR A 93 -2.29 -2.83 12.91
CA TYR A 93 -1.35 -1.90 12.26
C TYR A 93 -0.95 -2.36 10.86
N ASN A 94 -0.57 -3.65 10.71
CA ASN A 94 -0.19 -4.21 9.42
C ASN A 94 -1.37 -4.26 8.44
N ASP A 95 -2.58 -4.57 8.92
CA ASP A 95 -3.80 -4.58 8.09
C ASP A 95 -4.14 -3.18 7.58
N LEU A 96 -3.97 -2.16 8.41
CA LEU A 96 -4.12 -0.76 7.99
C LEU A 96 -3.10 -0.38 6.90
N LEU A 97 -1.85 -0.85 7.01
CA LEU A 97 -0.84 -0.64 5.96
C LEU A 97 -1.24 -1.33 4.67
N ILE A 98 -1.79 -2.55 4.73
CA ILE A 98 -2.30 -3.28 3.56
C ILE A 98 -3.43 -2.49 2.90
N VAL A 99 -4.41 -2.06 3.68
CA VAL A 99 -5.52 -1.25 3.16
C VAL A 99 -5.00 0.06 2.57
N GLY A 100 -4.12 0.77 3.27
CA GLY A 100 -3.51 2.00 2.79
C GLY A 100 -2.77 1.82 1.46
N ALA A 101 -1.94 0.79 1.35
CA ALA A 101 -1.20 0.51 0.12
C ALA A 101 -2.10 0.16 -1.07
N LYS A 102 -3.30 -0.39 -0.83
CA LYS A 102 -4.30 -0.70 -1.88
C LYS A 102 -5.21 0.48 -2.22
N THR A 103 -5.36 1.45 -1.33
CA THR A 103 -6.31 2.56 -1.50
C THR A 103 -5.65 3.91 -1.79
N ILE A 104 -4.32 4.02 -1.59
CA ILE A 104 -3.58 5.28 -1.71
C ILE A 104 -2.40 5.10 -2.68
N GLY A 105 -2.15 6.11 -3.52
CA GLY A 105 -0.96 6.21 -4.37
C GLY A 105 -0.83 5.08 -5.39
N LEU A 106 0.40 4.63 -5.62
CA LEU A 106 0.73 3.67 -6.70
C LEU A 106 -0.11 2.39 -6.65
N GLY A 107 -0.38 1.84 -5.46
CA GLY A 107 -1.18 0.62 -5.36
C GLY A 107 -2.62 0.81 -5.79
N ALA A 108 -3.24 1.93 -5.39
CA ALA A 108 -4.58 2.29 -5.87
C ALA A 108 -4.59 2.51 -7.38
N ASP A 109 -3.57 3.16 -7.93
CA ASP A 109 -3.45 3.43 -9.37
C ASP A 109 -3.26 2.14 -10.19
N ILE A 110 -2.45 1.19 -9.69
CA ILE A 110 -2.29 -0.14 -10.31
C ILE A 110 -3.63 -0.87 -10.32
N LEU A 111 -4.33 -0.91 -9.19
CA LEU A 111 -5.63 -1.61 -9.10
C LEU A 111 -6.69 -0.97 -10.00
N LYS A 112 -6.78 0.36 -10.03
CA LYS A 112 -7.71 1.12 -10.87
C LYS A 112 -7.45 0.95 -12.36
N ASN A 113 -6.18 0.91 -12.76
CA ASN A 113 -5.77 0.79 -14.16
C ASN A 113 -5.43 -0.64 -14.56
N ARG A 114 -5.81 -1.65 -13.77
CA ARG A 114 -5.46 -3.06 -14.00
C ARG A 114 -5.75 -3.52 -15.43
N ALA A 115 -6.90 -3.13 -16.00
CA ALA A 115 -7.28 -3.51 -17.36
C ALA A 115 -6.34 -2.94 -18.44
N LYS A 116 -5.74 -1.76 -18.21
CA LYS A 116 -4.79 -1.11 -19.12
C LYS A 116 -3.38 -1.66 -18.96
N LEU A 117 -3.05 -2.14 -17.78
CA LEU A 117 -1.73 -2.68 -17.46
C LEU A 117 -1.48 -4.07 -18.04
N GLY A 118 -2.51 -4.75 -18.55
CA GLY A 118 -2.41 -6.07 -19.15
C GLY A 118 -2.86 -7.22 -18.23
N LYS A 119 -2.36 -8.43 -18.48
CA LYS A 119 -2.70 -9.61 -17.67
C LYS A 119 -1.67 -9.78 -16.54
N ILE A 120 -1.99 -9.26 -15.38
CA ILE A 120 -1.15 -9.37 -14.18
C ILE A 120 -1.64 -10.55 -13.35
N LYS A 121 -0.75 -11.52 -13.09
CA LYS A 121 -0.97 -12.66 -12.21
C LYS A 121 -0.66 -12.28 -10.77
N TYR A 122 0.52 -11.71 -10.55
CA TYR A 122 0.96 -11.23 -9.24
C TYR A 122 1.45 -9.80 -9.32
N ALA A 123 1.10 -8.99 -8.32
CA ALA A 123 1.72 -7.70 -8.05
C ALA A 123 1.88 -7.55 -6.54
N MET A 124 3.08 -7.21 -6.09
CA MET A 124 3.38 -7.04 -4.68
C MET A 124 4.33 -5.87 -4.42
N PHE A 125 4.13 -5.21 -3.30
CA PHE A 125 5.10 -4.28 -2.73
C PHE A 125 6.00 -4.97 -1.71
N SER A 126 7.24 -4.51 -1.61
CA SER A 126 8.08 -4.88 -0.46
C SER A 126 7.54 -4.23 0.83
N GLY A 127 7.73 -4.93 1.95
CA GLY A 127 7.34 -4.38 3.26
C GLY A 127 8.13 -3.12 3.63
N LYS A 128 9.39 -2.98 3.17
CA LYS A 128 10.20 -1.78 3.35
C LYS A 128 9.57 -0.57 2.62
N PHE A 129 9.12 -0.77 1.39
CA PHE A 129 8.46 0.28 0.61
C PHE A 129 7.19 0.77 1.29
N VAL A 130 6.32 -0.15 1.71
CA VAL A 130 5.04 0.19 2.36
C VAL A 130 5.25 0.92 3.69
N LYS A 131 6.22 0.48 4.48
CA LYS A 131 6.55 1.07 5.79
C LYS A 131 7.38 2.35 5.68
N ARG A 132 7.79 2.77 4.47
CA ARG A 132 8.73 3.88 4.24
C ARG A 132 10.01 3.71 5.06
N ALA A 133 10.50 2.49 5.17
CA ALA A 133 11.74 2.17 5.85
C ALA A 133 12.96 2.48 4.95
N ASN A 134 14.15 2.52 5.55
CA ASN A 134 15.38 2.71 4.78
C ASN A 134 15.53 1.57 3.75
N ARG A 135 15.78 1.96 2.51
CA ARG A 135 15.94 1.09 1.35
C ARG A 135 17.30 1.33 0.71
N THR A 136 17.86 0.30 0.13
CA THR A 136 19.06 0.36 -0.70
C THR A 136 18.66 0.37 -2.19
N SER A 137 19.61 0.67 -3.07
CA SER A 137 19.40 0.57 -4.52
C SER A 137 19.14 -0.85 -5.01
N GLU A 138 19.47 -1.86 -4.20
CA GLU A 138 19.25 -3.28 -4.51
C GLU A 138 17.87 -3.80 -4.05
N ASP A 139 17.19 -3.05 -3.19
CA ASP A 139 15.86 -3.43 -2.72
C ASP A 139 14.82 -3.23 -3.83
N VAL A 140 14.06 -4.27 -4.15
CA VAL A 140 12.91 -4.19 -5.06
C VAL A 140 11.70 -3.69 -4.30
N ASP A 141 11.12 -2.58 -4.74
CA ASP A 141 9.94 -1.97 -4.13
C ASP A 141 8.64 -2.58 -4.65
N LEU A 142 8.62 -2.89 -5.94
CA LEU A 142 7.45 -3.45 -6.64
C LEU A 142 7.88 -4.59 -7.55
N LEU A 143 7.32 -5.77 -7.34
CA LEU A 143 7.40 -6.88 -8.28
C LEU A 143 6.05 -7.07 -8.96
N ILE A 144 6.07 -7.18 -10.31
CA ILE A 144 4.90 -7.53 -11.11
C ILE A 144 5.22 -8.73 -11.99
N VAL A 145 4.36 -9.74 -11.94
CA VAL A 145 4.47 -10.97 -12.75
C VAL A 145 3.25 -11.09 -13.66
N GLY A 146 3.51 -11.23 -14.95
CA GLY A 146 2.49 -11.39 -15.97
C GLY A 146 2.85 -10.69 -17.29
N THR A 147 1.88 -10.60 -18.20
CA THR A 147 2.05 -9.86 -19.47
C THR A 147 1.68 -8.39 -19.25
N VAL A 148 2.71 -7.56 -19.01
CA VAL A 148 2.54 -6.18 -18.56
C VAL A 148 2.79 -5.19 -19.69
N VAL A 149 1.94 -4.17 -19.81
CA VAL A 149 2.13 -3.03 -20.71
C VAL A 149 3.07 -2.03 -20.03
N LEU A 150 4.39 -2.20 -20.27
CA LEU A 150 5.44 -1.44 -19.61
C LEU A 150 5.30 0.09 -19.70
N PRO A 151 4.92 0.72 -20.84
CA PRO A 151 4.73 2.15 -20.89
C PRO A 151 3.67 2.69 -19.92
N GLU A 152 2.56 1.97 -19.77
CA GLU A 152 1.49 2.34 -18.83
C GLU A 152 1.95 2.20 -17.37
N LEU A 153 2.65 1.12 -17.06
CA LEU A 153 3.23 0.93 -15.72
C LEU A 153 4.24 2.03 -15.40
N ALA A 154 5.15 2.33 -16.32
CA ALA A 154 6.17 3.36 -16.13
C ALA A 154 5.55 4.76 -15.90
N LEU A 155 4.43 5.06 -16.55
CA LEU A 155 3.69 6.31 -16.32
C LEU A 155 3.17 6.41 -14.88
N LEU A 156 2.57 5.34 -14.35
CA LEU A 156 2.07 5.31 -12.98
C LEU A 156 3.22 5.45 -11.96
N ILE A 157 4.32 4.75 -12.19
CA ILE A 157 5.50 4.81 -11.33
C ILE A 157 6.08 6.23 -11.30
N ARG A 158 6.31 6.86 -12.45
CA ARG A 158 6.83 8.24 -12.54
C ARG A 158 5.93 9.26 -11.83
N ASN A 159 4.62 9.07 -11.88
CA ASN A 159 3.68 9.94 -11.17
C ASN A 159 3.84 9.79 -9.65
N GLU A 160 4.02 8.57 -9.17
CA GLU A 160 4.23 8.30 -7.75
C GLU A 160 5.61 8.77 -7.29
N GLU A 161 6.68 8.56 -8.07
CA GLU A 161 8.02 9.07 -7.78
C GLU A 161 8.03 10.59 -7.61
N ARG A 162 7.34 11.32 -8.51
CA ARG A 162 7.16 12.77 -8.36
C ARG A 162 6.44 13.16 -7.09
N ARG A 163 5.40 12.39 -6.70
CA ARG A 163 4.62 12.62 -5.47
C ARG A 163 5.44 12.38 -4.22
N LEU A 164 6.30 11.36 -4.24
CA LEU A 164 7.13 10.94 -3.11
C LEU A 164 8.49 11.63 -3.08
N SER A 165 8.92 12.24 -4.21
CA SER A 165 10.29 12.74 -4.41
C SER A 165 11.36 11.67 -4.15
N THR A 166 11.06 10.42 -4.53
CA THR A 166 11.92 9.25 -4.30
C THR A 166 11.74 8.27 -5.45
N GLU A 167 12.82 7.70 -5.95
CA GLU A 167 12.81 6.65 -6.97
C GLU A 167 12.16 5.37 -6.45
N ILE A 168 11.52 4.63 -7.36
CA ILE A 168 10.85 3.36 -7.09
C ILE A 168 11.52 2.26 -7.92
N ASN A 169 12.19 1.33 -7.25
CA ASN A 169 12.81 0.19 -7.89
C ASN A 169 11.76 -0.88 -8.19
N TYR A 170 11.47 -1.11 -9.45
CA TYR A 170 10.50 -2.11 -9.83
C TYR A 170 11.06 -3.15 -10.80
N THR A 171 10.51 -4.34 -10.73
CA THR A 171 10.80 -5.43 -11.64
C THR A 171 9.50 -5.98 -12.22
N ALA A 172 9.45 -6.10 -13.55
CA ALA A 172 8.35 -6.74 -14.25
C ALA A 172 8.91 -7.91 -15.05
N MET A 173 8.27 -9.09 -14.94
CA MET A 173 8.66 -10.30 -15.66
C MET A 173 7.44 -11.12 -16.07
N THR A 174 7.61 -12.00 -17.05
CA THR A 174 6.54 -12.93 -17.45
C THR A 174 6.35 -14.04 -16.43
N GLU A 175 5.22 -14.77 -16.54
CA GLU A 175 4.98 -15.93 -15.68
C GLU A 175 6.02 -17.02 -15.91
N GLU A 176 6.39 -17.27 -17.18
CA GLU A 176 7.36 -18.27 -17.57
C GLU A 176 8.75 -17.94 -16.99
N GLU A 177 9.16 -16.67 -17.07
CA GLU A 177 10.42 -16.21 -16.51
C GLU A 177 10.43 -16.35 -14.98
N PHE A 178 9.36 -15.94 -14.31
CA PHE A 178 9.24 -16.06 -12.86
C PHE A 178 9.33 -17.52 -12.40
N GLU A 179 8.55 -18.42 -13.02
CA GLU A 179 8.55 -19.85 -12.69
C GLU A 179 9.91 -20.51 -12.99
N PHE A 180 10.54 -20.13 -14.10
CA PHE A 180 11.88 -20.63 -14.45
C PHE A 180 12.91 -20.22 -13.40
N ARG A 181 12.97 -18.94 -13.05
CA ARG A 181 13.91 -18.41 -12.05
C ARG A 181 13.66 -19.03 -10.67
N LYS A 182 12.39 -19.20 -10.29
CA LYS A 182 12.00 -19.83 -9.04
C LYS A 182 12.48 -21.28 -8.96
N LYS A 183 12.26 -22.08 -10.02
CA LYS A 183 12.74 -23.48 -10.11
C LYS A 183 14.27 -23.58 -10.07
N LYS A 184 14.98 -22.57 -10.56
CA LYS A 184 16.45 -22.51 -10.55
C LYS A 184 17.03 -21.98 -9.23
N ASN A 185 16.20 -21.68 -8.24
CA ASN A 185 16.60 -21.03 -6.99
C ASN A 185 17.42 -19.76 -7.24
N ASP A 186 16.95 -18.93 -8.20
CA ASP A 186 17.60 -17.67 -8.54
C ASP A 186 17.74 -16.80 -7.28
N PRO A 187 18.94 -16.30 -6.95
CA PRO A 187 19.17 -15.53 -5.72
C PRO A 187 18.30 -14.28 -5.61
N PHE A 188 18.01 -13.62 -6.74
CA PHE A 188 17.16 -12.44 -6.77
C PHE A 188 15.71 -12.79 -6.37
N ILE A 189 15.13 -13.82 -6.98
CA ILE A 189 13.77 -14.28 -6.64
C ILE A 189 13.71 -14.76 -5.19
N TYR A 190 14.73 -15.51 -4.75
CA TYR A 190 14.81 -15.96 -3.36
C TYR A 190 14.82 -14.77 -2.38
N GLN A 191 15.64 -13.75 -2.63
CA GLN A 191 15.73 -12.54 -1.81
C GLN A 191 14.37 -11.82 -1.76
N VAL A 192 13.71 -11.64 -2.90
CA VAL A 192 12.41 -10.98 -2.98
C VAL A 192 11.34 -11.78 -2.25
N LEU A 193 11.32 -13.12 -2.41
CA LEU A 193 10.33 -13.98 -1.77
C LEU A 193 10.61 -14.27 -0.29
N SER A 194 11.83 -14.09 0.22
CA SER A 194 12.15 -14.22 1.64
C SER A 194 11.88 -12.95 2.45
N SER A 195 11.71 -11.80 1.76
CA SER A 195 11.44 -10.52 2.38
C SER A 195 9.96 -10.34 2.74
N SER A 196 9.67 -9.46 3.72
CA SER A 196 8.29 -9.08 4.00
C SER A 196 7.66 -8.38 2.79
N ARG A 197 6.44 -8.75 2.46
CA ARG A 197 5.73 -8.29 1.26
C ARG A 197 4.27 -7.96 1.54
N LEU A 198 3.65 -7.28 0.60
CA LEU A 198 2.25 -6.95 0.60
C LEU A 198 1.68 -7.20 -0.80
N MET A 199 0.73 -8.14 -0.89
CA MET A 199 0.10 -8.47 -2.16
C MET A 199 -0.93 -7.42 -2.55
N LEU A 200 -0.77 -6.89 -3.77
CA LEU A 200 -1.79 -6.06 -4.44
C LEU A 200 -2.72 -6.91 -5.29
N ILE A 201 -2.16 -7.81 -6.08
CA ILE A 201 -2.86 -8.71 -7.01
C ILE A 201 -2.30 -10.10 -6.84
N GLY A 202 -3.17 -11.09 -6.87
CA GLY A 202 -2.83 -12.50 -6.72
C GLY A 202 -2.85 -12.95 -5.28
N ASP A 203 -2.65 -14.24 -5.11
CA ASP A 203 -2.61 -14.92 -3.83
C ASP A 203 -1.17 -15.20 -3.40
N GLU A 204 -0.87 -14.97 -2.12
CA GLU A 204 0.47 -15.14 -1.57
C GLU A 204 0.89 -16.61 -1.51
N GLU A 205 -0.04 -17.51 -1.18
CA GLU A 205 0.26 -18.94 -1.11
C GLU A 205 0.67 -19.46 -2.49
N SER A 206 -0.06 -19.09 -3.55
CA SER A 206 0.27 -19.49 -4.91
C SER A 206 1.53 -18.82 -5.46
N LEU A 207 1.92 -17.65 -4.96
CA LEU A 207 3.18 -17.00 -5.32
C LEU A 207 4.39 -17.80 -4.76
N ILE A 208 4.25 -18.35 -3.55
CA ILE A 208 5.33 -19.04 -2.84
C ILE A 208 5.38 -20.52 -3.22
N ALA A 209 4.23 -21.17 -3.46
CA ALA A 209 4.13 -22.58 -3.84
C ALA A 209 4.89 -22.89 -5.12
#